data_530859a5c219e54dd9dcffbde1628e9f
#
_entry.id   530859a5c219e54dd9dcffbde1628e9f
#
_cell.length_a   1.000
_cell.length_b   1.000
_cell.length_c   1.000
_cell.angle_alpha   90.00
_cell.angle_beta   90.00
_cell.angle_gamma   90.00
#
_symmetry.space_group_name_H-M   'P 1'
#
loop_
_entity.id
_entity.type
_entity.pdbx_description
1 polymer ?
#
loop_
_entity_poly.entity_id
_entity_poly.type
_entity_poly.pdbx_seq_one_letter_code
_entity_poly.pdbx_strand_id
1 'polypeptide(L)'
;MIFEYFCLTDPGLVRDNNEDSVSLDPENQIAVLADGMGGYNAGEVASAMATTFIKTELGRWMSEGGHEASARELKRAMEICIDNANRSIFNAANSNAQYAGMGTTLVMGVFHGTRAMIG
;
A
#
# COMPACT_ATOMS: atom_id res chain seq x y z
N MET A 1 1.94 14.32 -19.79
CA MET A 1 0.64 13.98 -19.22
C MET A 1 0.61 14.36 -17.73
N ILE A 2 -0.45 15.02 -17.31
CA ILE A 2 -0.59 15.44 -15.91
C ILE A 2 -1.62 14.53 -15.24
N PHE A 3 -1.27 14.01 -14.06
CA PHE A 3 -2.18 13.22 -13.24
C PHE A 3 -2.56 14.00 -11.99
N GLU A 4 -3.83 13.96 -11.65
CA GLU A 4 -4.32 14.52 -10.39
C GLU A 4 -4.70 13.37 -9.47
N TYR A 5 -4.35 13.50 -8.18
CA TYR A 5 -4.59 12.49 -7.18
C TYR A 5 -5.50 13.04 -6.10
N PHE A 6 -6.56 12.30 -5.81
CA PHE A 6 -7.50 12.64 -4.74
C PHE A 6 -7.58 11.45 -3.78
N CYS A 7 -7.67 11.77 -2.51
CA CYS A 7 -7.63 10.79 -1.45
C CYS A 7 -8.74 11.09 -0.45
N LEU A 8 -9.63 10.13 -0.23
CA LEU A 8 -10.71 10.25 0.73
C LEU A 8 -11.00 8.88 1.34
N THR A 9 -11.16 8.86 2.66
CA THR A 9 -11.57 7.65 3.38
C THR A 9 -12.60 8.01 4.44
N ASP A 10 -13.55 7.12 4.67
CA ASP A 10 -14.68 7.35 5.57
C ASP A 10 -15.07 6.02 6.24
N PRO A 11 -15.25 5.97 7.57
CA PRO A 11 -15.66 4.74 8.26
C PRO A 11 -17.07 4.28 7.92
N GLY A 12 -17.93 5.16 7.38
CA GLY A 12 -19.33 4.86 7.13
C GLY A 12 -20.18 4.98 8.37
N LEU A 13 -21.48 4.61 8.26
CA LEU A 13 -22.44 4.81 9.33
C LEU A 13 -22.44 3.73 10.41
N VAL A 14 -21.85 2.57 10.13
CA VAL A 14 -21.94 1.37 10.99
C VAL A 14 -20.65 1.12 11.77
N ARG A 15 -19.52 1.64 11.31
CA ARG A 15 -18.22 1.43 11.97
C ARG A 15 -17.86 2.58 12.88
N ASP A 16 -17.21 2.25 14.00
CA ASP A 16 -16.70 3.24 14.95
C ASP A 16 -15.40 3.89 14.48
N ASN A 17 -14.64 3.19 13.62
CA ASN A 17 -13.37 3.68 13.10
C ASN A 17 -13.20 3.27 11.63
N ASN A 18 -12.32 3.96 10.95
CA ASN A 18 -11.99 3.66 9.57
C ASN A 18 -10.72 2.82 9.50
N GLU A 19 -10.86 1.59 9.00
CA GLU A 19 -9.75 0.65 8.86
C GLU A 19 -9.10 0.69 7.47
N ASP A 20 -9.58 1.57 6.60
CA ASP A 20 -8.98 1.78 5.27
C ASP A 20 -7.82 2.75 5.37
N SER A 21 -6.87 2.59 4.46
CA SER A 21 -5.75 3.50 4.33
C SER A 21 -5.47 3.78 2.86
N VAL A 22 -5.13 5.01 2.56
CA VAL A 22 -4.78 5.46 1.22
C VAL A 22 -3.46 6.20 1.30
N SER A 23 -2.56 5.94 0.35
CA SER A 23 -1.29 6.63 0.27
C SER A 23 -1.02 7.01 -1.18
N LEU A 24 -0.60 8.24 -1.40
CA LEU A 24 -0.30 8.76 -2.72
C LEU A 24 1.13 9.27 -2.77
N ASP A 25 1.81 8.98 -3.86
CA ASP A 25 3.12 9.56 -4.18
C ASP A 25 3.05 10.12 -5.60
N PRO A 26 2.59 11.37 -5.76
CA PRO A 26 2.44 11.97 -7.09
C PRO A 26 3.77 12.09 -7.84
N GLU A 27 4.86 12.33 -7.13
CA GLU A 27 6.18 12.49 -7.71
C GLU A 27 6.62 11.20 -8.41
N ASN A 28 6.37 10.05 -7.80
CA ASN A 28 6.69 8.74 -8.37
C ASN A 28 5.48 8.07 -9.04
N GLN A 29 4.35 8.76 -9.08
CA GLN A 29 3.12 8.29 -9.75
C GLN A 29 2.60 6.96 -9.19
N ILE A 30 2.57 6.88 -7.85
CA ILE A 30 2.10 5.69 -7.12
C ILE A 30 0.84 6.03 -6.34
N ALA A 31 -0.13 5.13 -6.37
CA ALA A 31 -1.32 5.19 -5.54
C ALA A 31 -1.54 3.83 -4.88
N VAL A 32 -1.80 3.82 -3.58
CA VAL A 32 -2.00 2.59 -2.80
C VAL A 32 -3.26 2.71 -1.96
N LEU A 33 -4.10 1.69 -1.99
CA LEU A 33 -5.31 1.59 -1.18
C LEU A 33 -5.31 0.25 -0.44
N ALA A 34 -5.59 0.29 0.84
CA ALA A 34 -5.68 -0.91 1.66
C ALA A 34 -6.92 -0.85 2.56
N ASP A 35 -7.64 -1.98 2.65
CA ASP A 35 -8.80 -2.17 3.53
C ASP A 35 -8.41 -3.21 4.58
N GLY A 36 -8.27 -2.77 5.82
CA GLY A 36 -7.76 -3.57 6.91
C GLY A 36 -8.85 -4.32 7.68
N MET A 37 -8.43 -5.40 8.33
CA MET A 37 -9.29 -6.19 9.22
C MET A 37 -8.53 -6.57 10.49
N GLY A 38 -9.26 -6.67 11.61
CA GLY A 38 -8.69 -7.07 12.90
C GLY A 38 -9.42 -6.45 14.07
N GLY A 39 -9.26 -7.03 15.27
CA GLY A 39 -9.81 -6.49 16.50
C GLY A 39 -8.93 -5.37 17.08
N TYR A 40 -9.45 -4.59 18.00
CA TYR A 40 -8.70 -3.54 18.72
C TYR A 40 -7.96 -2.57 17.79
N ASN A 41 -8.62 -2.14 16.71
CA ASN A 41 -8.02 -1.26 15.69
C ASN A 41 -6.84 -1.88 14.93
N ALA A 42 -6.66 -3.19 15.02
CA ALA A 42 -5.56 -3.87 14.32
C ALA A 42 -5.68 -3.76 12.79
N GLY A 43 -6.91 -3.73 12.26
CA GLY A 43 -7.12 -3.51 10.83
C GLY A 43 -6.59 -2.16 10.35
N GLU A 44 -6.78 -1.11 11.16
CA GLU A 44 -6.22 0.21 10.89
C GLU A 44 -4.69 0.17 10.88
N VAL A 45 -4.08 -0.56 11.82
CA VAL A 45 -2.63 -0.74 11.88
C VAL A 45 -2.15 -1.50 10.64
N ALA A 46 -2.81 -2.59 10.28
CA ALA A 46 -2.41 -3.40 9.13
C ALA A 46 -2.48 -2.61 7.81
N SER A 47 -3.56 -1.88 7.58
CA SER A 47 -3.72 -1.08 6.36
C SER A 47 -2.71 0.07 6.29
N ALA A 48 -2.45 0.75 7.43
CA ALA A 48 -1.46 1.81 7.50
C ALA A 48 -0.04 1.27 7.24
N MET A 49 0.31 0.12 7.82
CA MET A 49 1.60 -0.51 7.56
C MET A 49 1.77 -0.84 6.08
N ALA A 50 0.75 -1.42 5.46
CA ALA A 50 0.80 -1.80 4.05
C ALA A 50 1.02 -0.58 3.15
N THR A 51 0.20 0.46 3.30
CA THR A 51 0.28 1.63 2.42
C THR A 51 1.59 2.39 2.62
N THR A 52 2.02 2.57 3.87
CA THR A 52 3.28 3.25 4.18
C THR A 52 4.49 2.47 3.65
N PHE A 53 4.49 1.16 3.86
CA PHE A 53 5.59 0.30 3.40
C PHE A 53 5.73 0.34 1.89
N ILE A 54 4.63 0.14 1.17
CA ILE A 54 4.64 0.13 -0.30
C ILE A 54 5.08 1.50 -0.83
N LYS A 55 4.50 2.59 -0.32
CA LYS A 55 4.88 3.93 -0.76
C LYS A 55 6.38 4.18 -0.55
N THR A 56 6.91 3.81 0.61
CA THR A 56 8.31 4.05 0.95
C THR A 56 9.24 3.21 0.07
N GLU A 57 9.01 1.91 -0.01
CA GLU A 57 9.90 1.00 -0.71
C GLU A 57 9.80 1.13 -2.23
N LEU A 58 8.60 1.16 -2.77
CA LEU A 58 8.41 1.32 -4.20
C LEU A 58 8.79 2.72 -4.66
N GLY A 59 8.47 3.73 -3.86
CA GLY A 59 8.87 5.11 -4.13
C GLY A 59 10.39 5.27 -4.21
N ARG A 60 11.11 4.62 -3.30
CA ARG A 60 12.59 4.61 -3.33
C ARG A 60 13.10 3.96 -4.60
N TRP A 61 12.57 2.79 -4.95
CA TRP A 61 12.96 2.08 -6.17
C TRP A 61 12.71 2.93 -7.42
N MET A 62 11.54 3.57 -7.50
CA MET A 62 11.22 4.47 -8.62
C MET A 62 12.19 5.65 -8.69
N SER A 63 12.51 6.27 -7.55
CA SER A 63 13.42 7.41 -7.48
C SER A 63 14.86 7.04 -7.86
N GLU A 64 15.25 5.78 -7.64
CA GLU A 64 16.59 5.29 -7.93
C GLU A 64 16.73 4.71 -9.34
N GLY A 65 15.85 5.04 -10.26
CA GLY A 65 15.93 4.64 -11.66
C GLY A 65 14.78 3.79 -12.15
N GLY A 66 13.79 3.50 -11.29
CA GLY A 66 12.64 2.68 -11.66
C GLY A 66 11.80 3.27 -12.79
N HIS A 67 11.82 4.59 -12.98
CA HIS A 67 11.11 5.25 -14.08
C HIS A 67 11.64 4.86 -15.45
N GLU A 68 12.87 4.41 -15.54
CA GLU A 68 13.51 3.94 -16.77
C GLU A 68 13.43 2.42 -16.94
N ALA A 69 12.90 1.72 -15.94
CA ALA A 69 12.81 0.27 -15.96
C ALA A 69 11.72 -0.22 -16.93
N SER A 70 11.84 -1.46 -17.35
CA SER A 70 10.83 -2.11 -18.17
C SER A 70 9.57 -2.42 -17.34
N ALA A 71 8.45 -2.68 -18.05
CA ALA A 71 7.22 -3.12 -17.38
C ALA A 71 7.43 -4.41 -16.57
N ARG A 72 8.25 -5.32 -17.07
CA ARG A 72 8.60 -6.57 -16.36
C ARG A 72 9.34 -6.29 -15.06
N GLU A 73 10.32 -5.40 -15.12
CA GLU A 73 11.09 -5.01 -13.92
C GLU A 73 10.21 -4.31 -12.90
N LEU A 74 9.31 -3.43 -13.35
CA LEU A 74 8.36 -2.77 -12.48
C LEU A 74 7.42 -3.77 -11.80
N LYS A 75 6.87 -4.72 -12.56
CA LYS A 75 6.01 -5.77 -12.00
C LYS A 75 6.74 -6.56 -10.93
N ARG A 76 8.00 -6.92 -11.19
CA ARG A 76 8.82 -7.66 -10.21
C ARG A 76 9.06 -6.83 -8.96
N ALA A 77 9.35 -5.54 -9.09
CA ALA A 77 9.52 -4.65 -7.95
C ALA A 77 8.24 -4.54 -7.12
N MET A 78 7.08 -4.44 -7.77
CA MET A 78 5.79 -4.43 -7.09
C MET A 78 5.55 -5.72 -6.29
N GLU A 79 5.83 -6.89 -6.89
CA GLU A 79 5.69 -8.18 -6.23
C GLU A 79 6.59 -8.30 -5.00
N ILE A 80 7.84 -7.87 -5.10
CA ILE A 80 8.79 -7.88 -3.99
C ILE A 80 8.31 -6.98 -2.86
N CYS A 81 7.83 -5.78 -3.18
CA CYS A 81 7.30 -4.85 -2.18
C CYS A 81 6.08 -5.45 -1.45
N ILE A 82 5.18 -6.09 -2.18
CA ILE A 82 4.01 -6.75 -1.59
C ILE A 82 4.43 -7.87 -0.65
N ASP A 83 5.36 -8.72 -1.07
CA ASP A 83 5.85 -9.83 -0.25
C ASP A 83 6.51 -9.33 1.03
N ASN A 84 7.30 -8.27 0.94
CA ASN A 84 7.96 -7.68 2.10
C ASN A 84 6.97 -6.99 3.04
N ALA A 85 5.97 -6.31 2.50
CA ALA A 85 4.90 -5.70 3.30
C ALA A 85 4.11 -6.79 4.05
N ASN A 86 3.76 -7.87 3.36
CA ASN A 86 3.06 -9.00 3.97
C ASN A 86 3.87 -9.61 5.11
N ARG A 87 5.15 -9.78 4.92
CA ARG A 87 6.05 -10.32 5.96
C ARG A 87 6.11 -9.39 7.17
N SER A 88 6.20 -8.07 6.96
CA SER A 88 6.22 -7.10 8.04
C SER A 88 4.93 -7.13 8.86
N ILE A 89 3.78 -7.22 8.20
CA ILE A 89 2.47 -7.29 8.88
C ILE A 89 2.35 -8.62 9.65
N PHE A 90 2.75 -9.72 9.04
CA PHE A 90 2.74 -11.04 9.68
C PHE A 90 3.59 -11.05 10.94
N ASN A 91 4.80 -10.50 10.86
CA ASN A 91 5.70 -10.43 12.01
C ASN A 91 5.13 -9.55 13.14
N ALA A 92 4.53 -8.41 12.78
CA ALA A 92 3.90 -7.54 13.77
C ALA A 92 2.71 -8.23 14.44
N ALA A 93 1.89 -8.96 13.68
CA ALA A 93 0.75 -9.71 14.20
C ALA A 93 1.18 -10.79 15.20
N ASN A 94 2.32 -11.43 14.95
CA ASN A 94 2.86 -12.47 15.84
C ASN A 94 3.59 -11.91 17.05
N SER A 95 4.06 -10.65 16.97
CA SER A 95 4.85 -10.04 18.05
C SER A 95 3.99 -9.32 19.09
N ASN A 96 2.74 -9.05 18.80
CA ASN A 96 1.83 -8.32 19.70
C ASN A 96 0.45 -8.96 19.67
N ALA A 97 -0.01 -9.40 20.85
CA ALA A 97 -1.29 -10.08 20.98
C ALA A 97 -2.47 -9.22 20.51
N GLN A 98 -2.38 -7.90 20.62
CA GLN A 98 -3.41 -6.99 20.15
C GLN A 98 -3.56 -6.99 18.63
N TYR A 99 -2.52 -7.40 17.93
CA TYR A 99 -2.48 -7.42 16.48
C TYR A 99 -2.69 -8.82 15.89
N ALA A 100 -2.94 -9.81 16.75
CA ALA A 100 -3.15 -11.18 16.29
C ALA A 100 -4.30 -11.25 15.29
N GLY A 101 -4.06 -11.88 14.17
CA GLY A 101 -5.07 -12.05 13.13
C GLY A 101 -5.32 -10.82 12.26
N MET A 102 -4.57 -9.73 12.44
CA MET A 102 -4.77 -8.57 11.58
C MET A 102 -4.33 -8.86 10.14
N GLY A 103 -4.98 -8.21 9.22
CA GLY A 103 -4.66 -8.32 7.82
C GLY A 103 -5.24 -7.15 7.04
N THR A 104 -4.92 -7.11 5.77
CA THR A 104 -5.43 -6.06 4.89
C THR A 104 -5.49 -6.56 3.45
N THR A 105 -6.45 -6.05 2.70
CA THR A 105 -6.40 -6.11 1.25
C THR A 105 -5.48 -5.01 0.75
N LEU A 106 -5.04 -5.10 -0.49
CA LEU A 106 -4.16 -4.11 -1.09
C LEU A 106 -4.48 -3.97 -2.57
N VAL A 107 -4.64 -2.73 -2.99
CA VAL A 107 -4.69 -2.38 -4.42
C VAL A 107 -3.68 -1.26 -4.63
N MET A 108 -2.81 -1.40 -5.62
CA MET A 108 -1.90 -0.33 -5.98
C MET A 108 -1.88 -0.10 -7.47
N GLY A 109 -1.65 1.16 -7.84
CA GLY A 109 -1.49 1.55 -9.22
C GLY A 109 -0.20 2.34 -9.38
N VAL A 110 0.53 2.07 -10.43
CA VAL A 110 1.73 2.81 -10.79
C VAL A 110 1.59 3.24 -12.25
N PHE A 111 1.73 4.54 -12.47
CA PHE A 111 1.74 5.09 -13.83
C PHE A 111 3.19 5.17 -14.29
N HIS A 112 3.49 4.46 -15.37
CA HIS A 112 4.86 4.31 -15.87
C HIS A 112 4.90 4.72 -17.34
N GLY A 113 5.41 5.91 -17.60
CA GLY A 113 5.36 6.50 -18.93
C GLY A 113 3.91 6.79 -19.33
N THR A 114 3.43 6.14 -20.39
CA THR A 114 2.05 6.23 -20.85
C THR A 114 1.20 5.03 -20.40
N ARG A 115 1.74 4.17 -19.52
CA ARG A 115 1.09 2.95 -19.06
C ARG A 115 0.72 3.03 -17.60
N ALA A 116 -0.36 2.33 -17.23
CA ALA A 116 -0.74 2.12 -15.83
C ALA A 116 -0.51 0.66 -15.48
N MET A 117 0.14 0.42 -14.32
CA MET A 117 0.34 -0.91 -13.76
C MET A 117 -0.47 -1.02 -12.48
N ILE A 118 -1.28 -2.08 -12.37
CA ILE A 118 -2.16 -2.30 -11.22
C ILE A 118 -1.87 -3.66 -10.60
N GLY A 119 -1.71 -3.64 -9.31
CA GLY A 119 -1.45 -4.84 -8.54
C GLY A 119 -2.22 -4.92 -7.24
#